data_099d0a651bc1351acd69b6c1cbd0eb37
#
_entry.id   099d0a651bc1351acd69b6c1cbd0eb37
#
_cell.length_a   1.000
_cell.length_b   1.000
_cell.length_c   1.000
_cell.angle_alpha   90.00
_cell.angle_beta   90.00
_cell.angle_gamma   90.00
#
_symmetry.space_group_name_H-M   'P 1'
#
loop_
_entity.id
_entity.type
_entity.pdbx_description
1 polymer ?
#
loop_
_entity_poly.entity_id
_entity_poly.type
_entity_poly.pdbx_seq_one_letter_code
_entity_poly.pdbx_strand_id
1 'polypeptide(L)'
;IVEDMVEIGVQIWQCVLPENDIPKLQKQLGGRMTLMGGVDATIDRVDATEEEIRASVRKTCETYGPGGHFIPCITYGLAGTIYPHVDPIITDEINRYNKETYNV
;
A
#
# COMPACT_ATOMS: atom_id res chain seq x y z
N ILE A 1 5.48 6.59 -18.79
CA ILE A 1 4.19 5.87 -18.81
C ILE A 1 3.22 6.41 -17.76
N VAL A 2 3.72 6.77 -16.58
CA VAL A 2 2.86 7.33 -15.53
C VAL A 2 2.25 8.68 -15.94
N GLU A 3 3.01 9.50 -16.68
CA GLU A 3 2.48 10.76 -17.20
C GLU A 3 1.40 10.51 -18.25
N ASP A 4 1.53 9.46 -19.03
CA ASP A 4 0.50 9.07 -20.00
C ASP A 4 -0.79 8.67 -19.29
N MET A 5 -0.68 7.99 -18.13
CA MET A 5 -1.84 7.63 -17.33
C MET A 5 -2.57 8.87 -16.81
N VAL A 6 -1.83 9.87 -16.35
CA VAL A 6 -2.41 11.15 -15.91
C VAL A 6 -3.13 11.84 -17.07
N GLU A 7 -2.51 11.88 -18.25
CA GLU A 7 -3.06 12.52 -19.43
C GLU A 7 -4.39 11.91 -19.86
N ILE A 8 -4.54 10.59 -19.75
CA ILE A 8 -5.80 9.93 -20.11
C ILE A 8 -6.82 9.90 -18.98
N GLY A 9 -6.53 10.53 -17.84
CA GLY A 9 -7.51 10.72 -16.78
C GLY A 9 -7.52 9.66 -15.69
N VAL A 10 -6.46 8.86 -15.57
CA VAL A 10 -6.34 7.88 -14.48
C VAL A 10 -6.17 8.63 -13.15
N GLN A 11 -7.06 8.39 -12.21
CA GLN A 11 -7.04 9.06 -10.89
C GLN A 11 -6.41 8.19 -9.81
N ILE A 12 -6.52 6.86 -9.93
CA ILE A 12 -5.96 5.91 -8.98
C ILE A 12 -5.20 4.85 -9.76
N TRP A 13 -3.93 4.65 -9.42
CA TRP A 13 -3.15 3.53 -9.93
C TRP A 13 -3.14 2.43 -8.88
N GLN A 14 -3.91 1.39 -9.11
CA GLN A 14 -3.90 0.19 -8.28
C GLN A 14 -2.69 -0.67 -8.66
N CYS A 15 -2.31 -1.55 -7.74
CA CYS A 15 -1.23 -2.51 -7.95
C CYS A 15 0.16 -1.88 -8.10
N VAL A 16 0.39 -0.68 -7.52
CA VAL A 16 1.74 -0.14 -7.45
C VAL A 16 2.57 -1.02 -6.50
N LEU A 17 3.76 -1.39 -6.95
CA LEU A 17 4.64 -2.30 -6.22
C LEU A 17 5.80 -1.55 -5.59
N PRO A 18 6.41 -2.09 -4.51
CA PRO A 18 7.61 -1.47 -3.93
C PRO A 18 8.71 -1.22 -4.98
N GLU A 19 8.82 -2.11 -5.96
CA GLU A 19 9.82 -2.01 -7.04
C GLU A 19 9.58 -0.82 -7.98
N ASN A 20 8.41 -0.19 -7.94
CA ASN A 20 8.08 0.95 -8.80
C ASN A 20 8.65 2.28 -8.29
N ASP A 21 9.45 2.27 -7.24
CA ASP A 21 9.99 3.48 -6.62
C ASP A 21 8.88 4.47 -6.26
N ILE A 22 8.05 4.06 -5.33
CA ILE A 22 6.85 4.81 -4.94
C ILE A 22 7.16 6.25 -4.49
N PRO A 23 8.18 6.51 -3.66
CA PRO A 23 8.48 7.89 -3.25
C PRO A 23 8.80 8.80 -4.45
N LYS A 24 9.50 8.27 -5.45
CA LYS A 24 9.81 9.03 -6.67
C LYS A 24 8.54 9.34 -7.45
N LEU A 25 7.64 8.35 -7.56
CA LEU A 25 6.36 8.55 -8.23
C LEU A 25 5.49 9.57 -7.51
N GLN A 26 5.43 9.50 -6.18
CA GLN A 26 4.68 10.46 -5.38
C GLN A 26 5.17 11.89 -5.63
N LYS A 27 6.48 12.06 -5.67
CA LYS A 27 7.10 13.37 -5.91
C LYS A 27 6.81 13.86 -7.33
N GLN A 28 6.96 12.98 -8.33
CA GLN A 28 6.70 13.29 -9.73
C GLN A 28 5.25 13.69 -9.96
N LEU A 29 4.32 12.96 -9.36
CA LEU A 29 2.88 13.18 -9.58
C LEU A 29 2.33 14.38 -8.84
N GLY A 30 2.88 14.72 -7.68
CA GLY A 30 2.45 15.89 -6.91
C GLY A 30 0.95 15.88 -6.59
N GLY A 31 0.36 14.72 -6.34
CA GLY A 31 -1.05 14.60 -6.01
C GLY A 31 -2.00 14.46 -7.20
N ARG A 32 -1.48 14.43 -8.42
CA ARG A 32 -2.34 14.29 -9.61
C ARG A 32 -2.94 12.90 -9.76
N MET A 33 -2.40 11.92 -9.04
CA MET A 33 -2.91 10.54 -9.04
C MET A 33 -2.63 9.91 -7.69
N THR A 34 -3.57 9.11 -7.19
CA THR A 34 -3.39 8.35 -5.96
C THR A 34 -2.80 6.99 -6.28
N LEU A 35 -1.79 6.59 -5.53
CA LEU A 35 -1.17 5.28 -5.67
C LEU A 35 -1.77 4.33 -4.64
N MET A 36 -2.14 3.12 -5.07
CA MET A 36 -2.73 2.11 -4.21
C MET A 36 -1.89 0.84 -4.29
N GLY A 37 -1.35 0.40 -3.16
CA GLY A 37 -0.53 -0.79 -3.12
C GLY A 37 0.58 -0.69 -2.09
N GLY A 38 1.77 -1.08 -2.49
CA GLY A 38 3.00 -0.89 -1.72
C GLY A 38 3.28 -1.90 -0.61
N VAL A 39 2.28 -2.65 -0.15
CA VAL A 39 2.52 -3.69 0.86
C VAL A 39 3.22 -4.87 0.19
N ASP A 40 4.31 -5.32 0.79
CA ASP A 40 5.12 -6.40 0.23
C ASP A 40 4.36 -7.71 0.22
N ALA A 41 4.23 -8.32 -0.96
CA ALA A 41 3.51 -9.57 -1.14
C ALA A 41 4.18 -10.76 -0.42
N THR A 42 5.44 -10.64 -0.05
CA THR A 42 6.15 -11.73 0.65
C THR A 42 5.58 -12.04 2.03
N ILE A 43 4.77 -11.16 2.60
CA ILE A 43 4.10 -11.44 3.88
C ILE A 43 2.89 -12.36 3.74
N ASP A 44 2.43 -12.63 2.52
CA ASP A 44 1.29 -13.51 2.29
C ASP A 44 1.77 -14.96 2.22
N ARG A 45 2.05 -15.52 3.39
CA ARG A 45 2.54 -16.89 3.54
C ARG A 45 1.75 -17.58 4.64
N VAL A 46 1.64 -18.89 4.53
CA VAL A 46 0.94 -19.69 5.54
C VAL A 46 1.63 -19.61 6.91
N ASP A 47 2.94 -19.42 6.92
CA ASP A 47 3.76 -19.37 8.14
C ASP A 47 4.08 -17.94 8.59
N ALA A 48 3.52 -16.92 7.96
CA ALA A 48 3.76 -15.54 8.35
C ALA A 48 3.21 -15.27 9.75
N THR A 49 4.03 -14.69 10.62
CA THR A 49 3.61 -14.35 11.97
C THR A 49 2.87 -13.01 11.98
N GLU A 50 2.05 -12.81 12.99
CA GLU A 50 1.36 -11.53 13.16
C GLU A 50 2.35 -10.38 13.23
N GLU A 51 3.48 -10.56 13.94
CA GLU A 51 4.52 -9.54 14.07
C GLU A 51 5.12 -9.17 12.71
N GLU A 52 5.44 -10.17 11.88
CA GLU A 52 6.00 -9.94 10.54
C GLU A 52 5.04 -9.14 9.67
N ILE A 53 3.76 -9.51 9.70
CA ILE A 53 2.73 -8.85 8.89
C ILE A 53 2.58 -7.40 9.35
N ARG A 54 2.44 -7.17 10.64
CA ARG A 54 2.28 -5.83 11.19
C ARG A 54 3.50 -4.94 10.93
N ALA A 55 4.70 -5.49 11.08
CA ALA A 55 5.93 -4.74 10.84
C ALA A 55 6.04 -4.31 9.39
N SER A 56 5.71 -5.19 8.44
CA SER A 56 5.76 -4.89 7.02
C SER A 56 4.73 -3.82 6.64
N VAL A 57 3.51 -3.93 7.13
CA VAL A 57 2.45 -2.96 6.87
C VAL A 57 2.81 -1.60 7.46
N ARG A 58 3.28 -1.58 8.70
CA ARG A 58 3.71 -0.34 9.37
C ARG A 58 4.81 0.36 8.59
N LYS A 59 5.81 -0.41 8.13
CA LYS A 59 6.90 0.13 7.32
C LYS A 59 6.39 0.76 6.03
N THR A 60 5.45 0.12 5.36
CA THR A 60 4.81 0.65 4.16
C THR A 60 4.13 1.99 4.44
N CYS A 61 3.33 2.05 5.49
CA CYS A 61 2.63 3.26 5.88
C CYS A 61 3.59 4.39 6.25
N GLU A 62 4.64 4.09 6.99
CA GLU A 62 5.62 5.08 7.43
C GLU A 62 6.47 5.60 6.27
N THR A 63 6.76 4.73 5.30
CA THR A 63 7.61 5.09 4.16
C THR A 63 6.85 5.90 3.11
N TYR A 64 5.62 5.51 2.79
CA TYR A 64 4.86 6.09 1.69
C TYR A 64 3.73 7.03 2.14
N GLY A 65 3.23 6.86 3.35
CA GLY A 65 2.13 7.69 3.87
C GLY A 65 2.43 9.18 3.88
N PRO A 66 3.61 9.61 4.37
CA PRO A 66 3.93 11.04 4.42
C PRO A 66 3.91 11.75 3.07
N GLY A 67 4.14 11.02 1.97
CA GLY A 67 4.05 11.58 0.62
C GLY A 67 2.63 11.92 0.19
N GLY A 68 1.63 11.41 0.88
CA GLY A 68 0.23 11.63 0.58
C GLY A 68 -0.26 10.93 -0.67
N HIS A 69 -1.57 10.97 -0.90
CA HIS A 69 -2.21 10.34 -2.05
C HIS A 69 -1.80 8.87 -2.21
N PHE A 70 -1.83 8.15 -1.09
CA PHE A 70 -1.40 6.75 -1.04
C PHE A 70 -2.39 5.92 -0.23
N ILE A 71 -2.82 4.78 -0.81
CA ILE A 71 -3.69 3.81 -0.15
C ILE A 71 -2.88 2.52 0.03
N PRO A 72 -2.49 2.18 1.27
CA PRO A 72 -1.72 0.97 1.51
C PRO A 72 -2.59 -0.28 1.35
N CYS A 73 -2.12 -1.23 0.57
CA CYS A 73 -2.77 -2.54 0.45
C CYS A 73 -1.82 -3.53 -0.20
N ILE A 74 -2.17 -4.80 -0.10
CA ILE A 74 -1.50 -5.85 -0.86
C ILE A 74 -2.24 -5.95 -2.21
N THR A 75 -1.50 -6.01 -3.31
CA THR A 75 -2.07 -5.74 -4.63
C THR A 75 -1.91 -6.86 -5.63
N TYR A 76 -1.85 -8.09 -5.19
CA TYR A 76 -1.79 -9.20 -6.12
C TYR A 76 -2.87 -10.22 -5.80
N GLY A 77 -3.19 -11.04 -6.79
CA GLY A 77 -4.20 -12.08 -6.64
C GLY A 77 -5.63 -11.54 -6.73
N LEU A 78 -6.57 -12.42 -6.63
CA LEU A 78 -7.98 -12.12 -6.59
C LEU A 78 -8.49 -12.15 -5.15
N ALA A 79 -9.67 -11.61 -4.91
CA ALA A 79 -10.31 -11.70 -3.61
C ALA A 79 -10.36 -13.17 -3.17
N GLY A 80 -9.92 -13.43 -1.94
CA GLY A 80 -9.88 -14.77 -1.37
C GLY A 80 -8.61 -15.55 -1.65
N THR A 81 -7.64 -15.00 -2.40
CA THR A 81 -6.37 -15.69 -2.66
C THR A 81 -5.31 -15.37 -1.61
N ILE A 82 -5.52 -14.33 -0.80
CA ILE A 82 -4.64 -14.01 0.33
C ILE A 82 -4.99 -14.96 1.47
N TYR A 83 -3.98 -15.47 2.18
CA TYR A 83 -4.23 -16.38 3.29
C TYR A 83 -5.17 -15.74 4.31
N PRO A 84 -6.18 -16.48 4.82
CA PRO A 84 -7.24 -15.92 5.66
C PRO A 84 -6.76 -15.21 6.94
N HIS A 85 -5.59 -15.58 7.46
CA HIS A 85 -5.06 -14.92 8.66
C HIS A 85 -4.30 -13.64 8.36
N VAL A 86 -3.88 -13.43 7.10
CA VAL A 86 -3.03 -12.29 6.73
C VAL A 86 -3.85 -11.02 6.52
N ASP A 87 -4.92 -11.11 5.74
CA ASP A 87 -5.70 -9.94 5.34
C ASP A 87 -6.28 -9.14 6.52
N PRO A 88 -6.92 -9.77 7.53
CA PRO A 88 -7.43 -9.02 8.69
C PRO A 88 -6.32 -8.30 9.46
N ILE A 89 -5.13 -8.88 9.54
CA ILE A 89 -4.00 -8.26 10.24
C ILE A 89 -3.52 -7.03 9.48
N ILE A 90 -3.43 -7.11 8.15
CA ILE A 90 -3.08 -5.97 7.30
C ILE A 90 -4.06 -4.81 7.56
N THR A 91 -5.34 -5.08 7.49
CA THR A 91 -6.39 -4.08 7.68
C THR A 91 -6.32 -3.46 9.07
N ASP A 92 -6.16 -4.29 10.10
CA ASP A 92 -6.06 -3.80 11.48
C ASP A 92 -4.86 -2.88 11.68
N GLU A 93 -3.70 -3.25 11.14
CA GLU A 93 -2.50 -2.45 11.29
C GLU A 93 -2.60 -1.12 10.54
N ILE A 94 -3.21 -1.10 9.38
CA ILE A 94 -3.46 0.15 8.64
C ILE A 94 -4.34 1.07 9.48
N ASN A 95 -5.41 0.53 10.06
CA ASN A 95 -6.33 1.30 10.90
C ASN A 95 -5.64 1.83 12.16
N ARG A 96 -4.78 1.04 12.77
CA ARG A 96 -3.99 1.47 13.93
C ARG A 96 -3.05 2.61 13.57
N TYR A 97 -2.34 2.48 12.47
CA TYR A 97 -1.43 3.52 12.00
C TYR A 97 -2.18 4.83 11.74
N ASN A 98 -3.32 4.75 11.06
CA ASN A 98 -4.13 5.92 10.75
C ASN A 98 -4.62 6.61 12.02
N LYS A 99 -5.07 5.83 13.00
CA LYS A 99 -5.54 6.37 14.27
C LYS A 99 -4.42 7.06 15.05
N GLU A 100 -3.24 6.45 15.12
CA GLU A 100 -2.09 6.98 15.82
C GLU A 100 -1.54 8.24 15.13
N THR A 101 -1.53 8.26 13.80
CA THR A 101 -0.87 9.30 13.02
C THR A 101 -1.80 10.45 12.67
N TYR A 102 -3.04 10.14 12.31
CA TYR A 102 -4.00 11.14 11.80
C TYR A 102 -5.21 11.33 12.70
N ASN A 103 -5.33 10.55 13.76
CA ASN A 103 -6.44 10.62 14.72
C ASN A 103 -7.82 10.41 14.07
N VAL A 104 -7.89 9.45 13.15
CA VAL A 104 -9.12 9.11 12.43
C VAL A 104 -9.66 7.72 12.76
#